data_95f4caaa946629a5a4860d01ef96a1fa
#
_entry.id   95f4caaa946629a5a4860d01ef96a1fa
#
_cell.length_a   1.000
_cell.length_b   1.000
_cell.length_c   1.000
_cell.angle_alpha   90.00
_cell.angle_beta   90.00
_cell.angle_gamma   90.00
#
_symmetry.space_group_name_H-M   'P 1'
#
loop_
_entity.id
_entity.type
_entity.pdbx_description
1 polymer ?
#
loop_
_entity_poly.entity_id
_entity_poly.type
_entity_poly.pdbx_seq_one_letter_code
_entity_poly.pdbx_strand_id
1 'polypeptide(L)'
;MAAAPNPRSSSSNPPPPNRFVFSADYPPRVSLTPSQFNYCSQALKLFSEKLLMPHEITREFARLQANRIRPSEMARSCTVGLNSVNLNKNRYSDVVPFDKNRVVLNSCKDYRPAAKGYINASFITTSSSENISQFIATQGPIPHTYEDFWEMVIQRHCPVIVMLTRLVDNYKVVKCGDYFQVEGVPRQFGNICIDTKWIQATDTSLLLRSLEVNYSESEDPPVSVLHIQYPEWPDHGVPVDTLAVREILKRVLKVPPNLGPIVVHCSAGIGRTGTYCAIHNTIQRILVGDMSALDLANTVSTFRSQRIGMVQTMDQYIFCYKAIVDELRDLVSEFSSEYSSKC
;
A
#
# COMPACT_ATOMS: atom_id res chain seq x y z
N MET A 1 -34.43 16.09 59.46
CA MET A 1 -33.02 15.78 59.08
C MET A 1 -33.05 15.32 57.63
N ALA A 2 -32.67 16.19 56.72
CA ALA A 2 -32.64 15.90 55.28
C ALA A 2 -31.26 15.41 54.91
N ALA A 3 -31.20 14.24 54.24
CA ALA A 3 -29.96 13.66 53.76
C ALA A 3 -29.48 14.37 52.48
N ALA A 4 -28.19 14.73 52.44
CA ALA A 4 -27.53 15.34 51.31
C ALA A 4 -27.33 14.34 50.13
N PRO A 5 -27.41 14.80 48.87
CA PRO A 5 -27.18 13.91 47.73
C PRO A 5 -25.69 13.68 47.51
N ASN A 6 -25.30 12.40 47.23
CA ASN A 6 -23.97 11.97 46.83
C ASN A 6 -23.54 12.64 45.53
N PRO A 7 -22.24 13.01 45.37
CA PRO A 7 -21.74 13.53 44.12
C PRO A 7 -21.59 12.37 43.09
N ARG A 8 -22.17 12.60 41.90
CA ARG A 8 -22.04 11.74 40.75
C ARG A 8 -20.55 11.68 40.32
N SER A 9 -20.01 10.47 40.26
CA SER A 9 -18.71 10.19 39.63
C SER A 9 -18.76 10.57 38.15
N SER A 10 -17.98 11.56 37.74
CA SER A 10 -17.73 11.88 36.35
C SER A 10 -16.93 10.74 35.73
N SER A 11 -17.55 9.94 34.90
CA SER A 11 -16.86 9.03 34.01
C SER A 11 -16.08 9.85 32.97
N SER A 12 -14.79 10.04 33.18
CA SER A 12 -13.91 10.57 32.16
C SER A 12 -13.81 9.52 31.03
N ASN A 13 -14.49 9.78 29.92
CA ASN A 13 -14.23 9.05 28.69
C ASN A 13 -12.74 9.18 28.36
N PRO A 14 -12.06 8.09 27.96
CA PRO A 14 -10.69 8.19 27.49
C PRO A 14 -10.64 9.16 26.30
N PRO A 15 -9.57 9.98 26.17
CA PRO A 15 -9.43 10.87 25.02
C PRO A 15 -9.50 10.03 23.74
N PRO A 16 -10.15 10.56 22.67
CA PRO A 16 -10.21 9.85 21.40
C PRO A 16 -8.79 9.54 20.92
N PRO A 17 -8.55 8.36 20.33
CA PRO A 17 -7.24 8.00 19.82
C PRO A 17 -6.76 9.11 18.88
N ASN A 18 -5.48 9.47 18.95
CA ASN A 18 -4.85 10.52 18.13
C ASN A 18 -5.21 10.29 16.67
N ARG A 19 -6.16 11.07 16.17
CA ARG A 19 -6.65 10.96 14.80
C ARG A 19 -5.59 11.59 13.90
N PHE A 20 -4.91 10.79 13.11
CA PHE A 20 -3.97 11.29 12.10
C PHE A 20 -4.76 12.11 11.07
N VAL A 21 -4.37 13.39 10.88
CA VAL A 21 -5.04 14.28 9.93
C VAL A 21 -4.26 14.27 8.62
N PHE A 22 -4.91 13.82 7.55
CA PHE A 22 -4.34 13.86 6.21
C PHE A 22 -4.42 15.27 5.63
N SER A 23 -3.29 15.78 5.10
CA SER A 23 -3.21 17.03 4.37
C SER A 23 -3.20 16.81 2.87
N ALA A 24 -3.88 17.68 2.15
CA ALA A 24 -3.80 17.76 0.69
C ALA A 24 -2.49 18.43 0.23
N ASP A 25 -1.85 19.22 1.07
CA ASP A 25 -0.62 19.94 0.75
C ASP A 25 0.50 19.01 0.35
N TYR A 26 1.44 19.53 -0.43
CA TYR A 26 2.66 18.79 -0.75
C TYR A 26 3.37 18.36 0.54
N PRO A 27 3.83 17.11 0.66
CA PRO A 27 4.43 16.65 1.90
C PRO A 27 5.69 17.45 2.22
N PRO A 28 5.87 17.88 3.47
CA PRO A 28 7.08 18.57 3.88
C PRO A 28 8.31 17.68 3.65
N ARG A 29 9.45 18.30 3.40
CA ARG A 29 10.72 17.60 3.22
C ARG A 29 11.03 16.69 4.41
N VAL A 30 11.68 15.58 4.15
CA VAL A 30 12.16 14.66 5.18
C VAL A 30 13.49 15.19 5.70
N SER A 31 13.52 15.72 6.91
CA SER A 31 14.78 16.11 7.55
C SER A 31 15.49 14.86 8.04
N LEU A 32 16.70 14.60 7.51
CA LEU A 32 17.52 13.46 7.93
C LEU A 32 18.31 13.78 9.20
N THR A 33 18.51 12.77 10.04
CA THR A 33 19.57 12.79 11.04
C THR A 33 20.93 12.53 10.38
N PRO A 34 22.08 12.87 11.02
CA PRO A 34 23.41 12.53 10.48
C PRO A 34 23.60 11.04 10.19
N SER A 35 23.04 10.17 11.02
CA SER A 35 23.10 8.71 10.79
C SER A 35 22.31 8.31 9.55
N GLN A 36 21.08 8.85 9.39
CA GLN A 36 20.25 8.60 8.20
C GLN A 36 20.93 9.13 6.93
N PHE A 37 21.57 10.30 6.99
CA PHE A 37 22.35 10.82 5.87
C PHE A 37 23.47 9.85 5.45
N ASN A 38 24.20 9.27 6.41
CA ASN A 38 25.23 8.29 6.13
C ASN A 38 24.64 7.02 5.46
N TYR A 39 23.54 6.50 5.96
CA TYR A 39 22.87 5.34 5.35
C TYR A 39 22.39 5.65 3.93
N CYS A 40 21.73 6.79 3.73
CA CYS A 40 21.26 7.24 2.42
C CYS A 40 22.43 7.45 1.43
N SER A 41 23.54 8.06 1.87
CA SER A 41 24.72 8.29 1.04
C SER A 41 25.41 6.99 0.61
N GLN A 42 25.53 6.02 1.52
CA GLN A 42 26.05 4.70 1.21
C GLN A 42 25.15 3.95 0.24
N ALA A 43 23.82 3.97 0.48
CA ALA A 43 22.85 3.34 -0.38
C ALA A 43 22.83 3.97 -1.77
N LEU A 44 22.83 5.31 -1.85
CA LEU A 44 22.87 6.04 -3.12
C LEU A 44 24.06 5.61 -3.98
N LYS A 45 25.25 5.50 -3.38
CA LYS A 45 26.45 5.05 -4.08
C LYS A 45 26.24 3.66 -4.68
N LEU A 46 25.83 2.68 -3.86
CA LEU A 46 25.68 1.28 -4.27
C LEU A 46 24.58 1.08 -5.31
N PHE A 47 23.41 1.71 -5.14
CA PHE A 47 22.34 1.63 -6.14
C PHE A 47 22.70 2.34 -7.44
N SER A 48 23.44 3.47 -7.38
CA SER A 48 23.92 4.16 -8.58
C SER A 48 24.95 3.33 -9.35
N GLU A 49 25.91 2.71 -8.67
CA GLU A 49 26.85 1.77 -9.28
C GLU A 49 26.13 0.60 -9.93
N LYS A 50 25.08 0.07 -9.29
CA LYS A 50 24.28 -1.03 -9.83
C LYS A 50 23.55 -0.64 -11.11
N LEU A 51 23.01 0.59 -11.21
CA LEU A 51 22.39 1.09 -12.44
C LEU A 51 23.36 1.20 -13.63
N LEU A 52 24.65 1.34 -13.37
CA LEU A 52 25.69 1.32 -14.41
C LEU A 52 26.03 -0.11 -14.90
N MET A 53 25.47 -1.14 -14.25
CA MET A 53 25.68 -2.56 -14.56
C MET A 53 24.38 -3.24 -15.02
N PRO A 54 23.76 -2.84 -16.15
CA PRO A 54 22.44 -3.33 -16.56
C PRO A 54 22.38 -4.86 -16.74
N HIS A 55 23.50 -5.47 -17.11
CA HIS A 55 23.61 -6.93 -17.25
C HIS A 55 23.45 -7.67 -15.91
N GLU A 56 23.85 -7.07 -14.79
CA GLU A 56 23.63 -7.65 -13.47
C GLU A 56 22.18 -7.56 -13.06
N ILE A 57 21.53 -6.40 -13.26
CA ILE A 57 20.10 -6.22 -13.01
C ILE A 57 19.29 -7.23 -13.84
N THR A 58 19.65 -7.41 -15.11
CA THR A 58 19.02 -8.41 -15.98
C THR A 58 19.19 -9.83 -15.43
N ARG A 59 20.37 -10.17 -14.93
CA ARG A 59 20.67 -11.49 -14.35
C ARG A 59 19.88 -11.72 -13.05
N GLU A 60 19.77 -10.72 -12.19
CA GLU A 60 18.96 -10.78 -10.97
C GLU A 60 17.50 -11.04 -11.30
N PHE A 61 16.92 -10.28 -12.24
CA PHE A 61 15.53 -10.46 -12.62
C PHE A 61 15.30 -11.83 -13.30
N ALA A 62 16.22 -12.30 -14.11
CA ALA A 62 16.15 -13.64 -14.71
C ALA A 62 16.10 -14.73 -13.62
N ARG A 63 16.89 -14.62 -12.55
CA ARG A 63 16.82 -15.54 -11.40
C ARG A 63 15.47 -15.47 -10.68
N LEU A 64 14.94 -14.25 -10.47
CA LEU A 64 13.60 -14.09 -9.91
C LEU A 64 12.51 -14.72 -10.79
N GLN A 65 12.64 -14.67 -12.11
CA GLN A 65 11.71 -15.29 -13.03
C GLN A 65 11.84 -16.82 -13.07
N ALA A 66 13.06 -17.35 -12.94
CA ALA A 66 13.30 -18.79 -12.87
C ALA A 66 12.67 -19.44 -11.62
N ASN A 67 12.56 -18.67 -10.53
CA ASN A 67 11.99 -19.12 -9.26
C ASN A 67 10.47 -18.86 -9.13
N ARG A 68 9.76 -18.75 -10.26
CA ARG A 68 8.30 -18.63 -10.22
C ARG A 68 7.65 -19.91 -9.69
N ILE A 69 6.59 -19.70 -8.89
CA ILE A 69 5.77 -20.81 -8.40
C ILE A 69 5.18 -21.62 -9.56
N ARG A 70 5.23 -22.92 -9.46
CA ARG A 70 4.63 -23.84 -10.44
C ARG A 70 3.11 -23.96 -10.22
N PRO A 71 2.32 -24.25 -11.28
CA PRO A 71 0.87 -24.43 -11.13
C PRO A 71 0.47 -25.48 -10.08
N SER A 72 1.22 -26.60 -9.98
CA SER A 72 0.98 -27.64 -8.99
C SER A 72 1.23 -27.20 -7.54
N GLU A 73 2.18 -26.30 -7.34
CA GLU A 73 2.53 -25.72 -6.06
C GLU A 73 1.52 -24.62 -5.67
N MET A 74 1.10 -23.80 -6.64
CA MET A 74 0.03 -22.83 -6.48
C MET A 74 -1.27 -23.53 -6.06
N ALA A 75 -1.65 -24.63 -6.70
CA ALA A 75 -2.84 -25.39 -6.34
C ALA A 75 -2.84 -25.89 -4.88
N ARG A 76 -1.64 -26.20 -4.33
CA ARG A 76 -1.49 -26.64 -2.93
C ARG A 76 -1.42 -25.49 -1.92
N SER A 77 -1.00 -24.30 -2.36
CA SER A 77 -0.71 -23.17 -1.47
C SER A 77 -1.78 -22.08 -1.48
N CYS A 78 -2.75 -22.14 -2.41
CA CYS A 78 -3.80 -21.16 -2.63
C CYS A 78 -5.20 -21.82 -2.59
N THR A 79 -5.38 -22.80 -1.73
CA THR A 79 -6.59 -23.66 -1.73
C THR A 79 -7.87 -22.90 -1.48
N VAL A 80 -7.83 -21.86 -0.63
CA VAL A 80 -9.01 -21.04 -0.32
C VAL A 80 -9.41 -20.18 -1.52
N GLY A 81 -8.45 -19.53 -2.17
CA GLY A 81 -8.70 -18.68 -3.36
C GLY A 81 -9.16 -19.47 -4.58
N LEU A 82 -8.71 -20.72 -4.71
CA LEU A 82 -9.09 -21.64 -5.79
C LEU A 82 -10.35 -22.45 -5.49
N ASN A 83 -10.92 -22.33 -4.29
CA ASN A 83 -12.19 -22.97 -3.96
C ASN A 83 -13.31 -22.42 -4.86
N SER A 84 -14.21 -23.29 -5.33
CA SER A 84 -15.30 -22.94 -6.25
C SER A 84 -16.16 -21.78 -5.78
N VAL A 85 -16.39 -21.66 -4.46
CA VAL A 85 -17.19 -20.57 -3.85
C VAL A 85 -16.49 -19.20 -3.90
N ASN A 86 -15.19 -19.15 -4.18
CA ASN A 86 -14.37 -17.94 -4.20
C ASN A 86 -13.85 -17.57 -5.60
N LEU A 87 -14.01 -18.45 -6.60
CA LEU A 87 -13.45 -18.22 -7.94
C LEU A 87 -13.93 -16.91 -8.56
N ASN A 88 -15.20 -16.57 -8.42
CA ASN A 88 -15.79 -15.35 -8.95
C ASN A 88 -15.33 -14.08 -8.22
N LYS A 89 -14.68 -14.21 -7.06
CA LYS A 89 -14.09 -13.08 -6.32
C LYS A 89 -12.68 -12.72 -6.82
N ASN A 90 -12.12 -13.52 -7.72
CA ASN A 90 -10.79 -13.27 -8.31
C ASN A 90 -10.94 -12.61 -9.67
N ARG A 91 -10.27 -11.46 -9.86
CA ARG A 91 -10.23 -10.75 -11.16
C ARG A 91 -9.49 -11.60 -12.21
N TYR A 92 -8.45 -12.31 -11.80
CA TYR A 92 -7.62 -13.20 -12.62
C TYR A 92 -7.50 -14.55 -11.93
N SER A 93 -7.71 -15.63 -12.67
CA SER A 93 -7.70 -17.00 -12.13
C SER A 93 -6.32 -17.49 -11.70
N ASP A 94 -5.28 -16.89 -12.25
CA ASP A 94 -3.87 -17.21 -12.01
C ASP A 94 -3.18 -16.28 -10.99
N VAL A 95 -3.93 -15.31 -10.44
CA VAL A 95 -3.42 -14.39 -9.41
C VAL A 95 -4.30 -14.47 -8.17
N VAL A 96 -3.96 -15.38 -7.28
CA VAL A 96 -4.67 -15.64 -6.03
C VAL A 96 -3.70 -15.60 -4.84
N PRO A 97 -4.17 -15.24 -3.63
CA PRO A 97 -3.32 -15.15 -2.45
C PRO A 97 -2.94 -16.55 -1.94
N PHE A 98 -1.73 -16.66 -1.37
CA PHE A 98 -1.32 -17.84 -0.61
C PHE A 98 -2.13 -17.96 0.68
N ASP A 99 -2.55 -19.16 1.03
CA ASP A 99 -3.36 -19.44 2.23
C ASP A 99 -2.67 -18.96 3.51
N LYS A 100 -1.34 -19.08 3.59
CA LYS A 100 -0.54 -18.78 4.79
C LYS A 100 -0.52 -17.31 5.20
N ASN A 101 -0.71 -16.37 4.24
CA ASN A 101 -0.61 -14.93 4.52
C ASN A 101 -1.70 -14.09 3.83
N ARG A 102 -2.77 -14.73 3.36
CA ARG A 102 -3.93 -14.00 2.87
C ARG A 102 -4.57 -13.18 3.98
N VAL A 103 -5.21 -12.11 3.62
CA VAL A 103 -6.11 -11.39 4.53
C VAL A 103 -7.36 -12.25 4.74
N VAL A 104 -7.74 -12.43 5.99
CA VAL A 104 -8.96 -13.13 6.39
C VAL A 104 -9.91 -12.10 6.98
N LEU A 105 -11.10 -11.97 6.38
CA LEU A 105 -12.17 -11.15 6.92
C LEU A 105 -12.87 -11.92 8.04
N ASN A 106 -13.15 -11.23 9.15
CA ASN A 106 -14.01 -11.78 10.17
C ASN A 106 -15.43 -11.85 9.58
N SER A 107 -16.14 -12.95 9.82
CA SER A 107 -17.54 -13.05 9.39
C SER A 107 -18.37 -12.05 10.21
N CYS A 108 -18.59 -10.88 9.65
CA CYS A 108 -19.38 -9.87 10.35
C CYS A 108 -20.86 -10.15 10.33
N LYS A 109 -21.39 -11.04 9.48
CA LYS A 109 -22.85 -11.25 9.35
C LYS A 109 -23.21 -12.62 8.77
N ASP A 110 -24.33 -13.12 9.24
CA ASP A 110 -24.95 -14.42 8.90
C ASP A 110 -25.30 -14.55 7.40
N TYR A 111 -25.39 -13.47 6.64
CA TYR A 111 -25.78 -13.51 5.23
C TYR A 111 -24.61 -13.81 4.24
N ARG A 112 -23.36 -13.94 4.74
CA ARG A 112 -22.19 -14.31 3.89
C ARG A 112 -21.45 -15.56 4.38
N PRO A 113 -22.13 -16.66 4.77
CA PRO A 113 -21.46 -17.81 5.42
C PRO A 113 -20.53 -18.59 4.49
N ALA A 114 -20.76 -18.55 3.16
CA ALA A 114 -20.02 -19.38 2.21
C ALA A 114 -18.62 -18.85 1.88
N ALA A 115 -18.35 -17.58 2.06
CA ALA A 115 -17.10 -16.94 1.60
C ALA A 115 -15.90 -17.18 2.53
N LYS A 116 -16.09 -17.74 3.72
CA LYS A 116 -15.03 -18.01 4.74
C LYS A 116 -14.07 -16.83 4.95
N GLY A 117 -14.59 -15.61 4.90
CA GLY A 117 -13.79 -14.40 5.02
C GLY A 117 -12.78 -14.22 3.89
N TYR A 118 -13.09 -14.64 2.65
CA TYR A 118 -12.18 -14.54 1.53
C TYR A 118 -12.22 -13.18 0.86
N ILE A 119 -11.04 -12.65 0.66
CA ILE A 119 -10.72 -11.54 -0.24
C ILE A 119 -9.40 -11.83 -0.95
N ASN A 120 -9.25 -11.43 -2.21
CA ASN A 120 -7.98 -11.56 -2.93
C ASN A 120 -7.00 -10.47 -2.50
N ALA A 121 -6.42 -10.66 -1.32
CA ALA A 121 -5.46 -9.75 -0.67
C ALA A 121 -4.45 -10.53 0.16
N SER A 122 -3.20 -10.04 0.21
CA SER A 122 -2.09 -10.66 0.92
C SER A 122 -1.35 -9.64 1.77
N PHE A 123 -0.97 -10.00 2.99
CA PHE A 123 0.00 -9.22 3.77
C PHE A 123 1.37 -9.32 3.13
N ILE A 124 2.07 -8.19 3.04
CA ILE A 124 3.43 -8.05 2.50
C ILE A 124 4.28 -7.32 3.53
N THR A 125 5.34 -7.98 3.99
CA THR A 125 6.29 -7.40 4.95
C THR A 125 7.67 -8.03 4.78
N THR A 126 8.73 -7.29 5.12
CA THR A 126 10.12 -7.80 5.18
C THR A 126 10.64 -7.85 6.60
N SER A 127 9.93 -7.26 7.54
CA SER A 127 10.37 -7.11 8.92
C SER A 127 9.17 -7.18 9.89
N SER A 128 9.42 -7.60 11.10
CA SER A 128 8.51 -7.48 12.24
C SER A 128 8.71 -6.17 13.02
N SER A 129 9.58 -5.28 12.55
CA SER A 129 9.83 -3.98 13.20
C SER A 129 8.61 -3.07 13.08
N GLU A 130 8.18 -2.49 14.18
CA GLU A 130 7.08 -1.53 14.25
C GLU A 130 7.38 -0.22 13.50
N ASN A 131 8.64 0.02 13.14
CA ASN A 131 9.06 1.20 12.38
C ASN A 131 8.98 0.99 10.86
N ILE A 132 8.61 -0.19 10.39
CA ILE A 132 8.48 -0.53 8.97
C ILE A 132 7.01 -0.79 8.64
N SER A 133 6.50 -0.06 7.66
CA SER A 133 5.13 -0.21 7.20
C SER A 133 4.87 -1.62 6.67
N GLN A 134 3.76 -2.20 7.12
CA GLN A 134 3.20 -3.41 6.53
C GLN A 134 2.28 -3.00 5.37
N PHE A 135 2.26 -3.80 4.31
CA PHE A 135 1.34 -3.59 3.20
C PHE A 135 0.30 -4.69 3.12
N ILE A 136 -0.84 -4.35 2.53
CA ILE A 136 -1.79 -5.29 1.98
C ILE A 136 -1.80 -5.11 0.46
N ALA A 137 -1.23 -6.06 -0.26
CA ALA A 137 -1.28 -6.10 -1.72
C ALA A 137 -2.56 -6.81 -2.17
N THR A 138 -3.39 -6.14 -2.97
CA THR A 138 -4.68 -6.67 -3.41
C THR A 138 -4.96 -6.35 -4.88
N GLN A 139 -5.89 -7.08 -5.48
CA GLN A 139 -6.40 -6.78 -6.82
C GLN A 139 -7.26 -5.51 -6.80
N GLY A 140 -7.43 -4.86 -7.95
CA GLY A 140 -8.47 -3.84 -8.11
C GLY A 140 -9.85 -4.47 -7.86
N PRO A 141 -10.64 -3.96 -6.90
CA PRO A 141 -11.93 -4.53 -6.55
C PRO A 141 -12.85 -4.71 -7.76
N ILE A 142 -13.64 -5.76 -7.75
CA ILE A 142 -14.71 -6.04 -8.72
C ILE A 142 -16.06 -5.79 -8.05
N PRO A 143 -17.15 -5.53 -8.80
CA PRO A 143 -18.41 -5.01 -8.23
C PRO A 143 -18.93 -5.75 -7.00
N HIS A 144 -18.90 -7.07 -7.02
CA HIS A 144 -19.41 -7.90 -5.92
C HIS A 144 -18.40 -8.13 -4.77
N THR A 145 -17.23 -7.47 -4.80
CA THR A 145 -16.22 -7.49 -3.73
C THR A 145 -15.96 -6.11 -3.11
N TYR A 146 -16.75 -5.07 -3.48
CA TYR A 146 -16.56 -3.73 -2.91
C TYR A 146 -16.78 -3.71 -1.39
N GLU A 147 -17.81 -4.36 -0.92
CA GLU A 147 -18.08 -4.48 0.50
C GLU A 147 -16.97 -5.25 1.23
N ASP A 148 -16.50 -6.39 0.67
CA ASP A 148 -15.36 -7.15 1.21
C ASP A 148 -14.08 -6.29 1.30
N PHE A 149 -13.86 -5.43 0.31
CA PHE A 149 -12.68 -4.54 0.28
C PHE A 149 -12.73 -3.50 1.40
N TRP A 150 -13.87 -2.84 1.57
CA TRP A 150 -14.02 -1.84 2.62
C TRP A 150 -14.08 -2.46 4.00
N GLU A 151 -14.65 -3.65 4.13
CA GLU A 151 -14.60 -4.44 5.35
C GLU A 151 -13.15 -4.75 5.76
N MET A 152 -12.29 -5.13 4.80
CA MET A 152 -10.86 -5.29 5.03
C MET A 152 -10.23 -3.99 5.55
N VAL A 153 -10.53 -2.85 4.93
CA VAL A 153 -9.98 -1.54 5.33
C VAL A 153 -10.36 -1.20 6.78
N ILE A 154 -11.63 -1.40 7.16
CA ILE A 154 -12.10 -1.15 8.53
C ILE A 154 -11.46 -2.13 9.51
N GLN A 155 -11.57 -3.45 9.26
CA GLN A 155 -11.10 -4.49 10.19
C GLN A 155 -9.58 -4.47 10.41
N ARG A 156 -8.81 -3.99 9.44
CA ARG A 156 -7.35 -3.89 9.52
C ARG A 156 -6.87 -2.47 9.85
N HIS A 157 -7.79 -1.53 10.09
CA HIS A 157 -7.48 -0.14 10.41
C HIS A 157 -6.55 0.51 9.38
N CYS A 158 -6.78 0.24 8.08
CA CYS A 158 -5.88 0.70 7.03
C CYS A 158 -6.01 2.23 6.84
N PRO A 159 -4.95 3.02 7.13
CA PRO A 159 -5.03 4.48 7.05
C PRO A 159 -4.88 5.00 5.62
N VAL A 160 -4.31 4.21 4.70
CA VAL A 160 -4.00 4.65 3.35
C VAL A 160 -4.34 3.56 2.34
N ILE A 161 -4.90 3.98 1.20
CA ILE A 161 -5.06 3.18 -0.01
C ILE A 161 -4.27 3.84 -1.13
N VAL A 162 -3.35 3.08 -1.74
CA VAL A 162 -2.58 3.48 -2.92
C VAL A 162 -3.12 2.71 -4.13
N MET A 163 -3.83 3.41 -5.01
CA MET A 163 -4.41 2.88 -6.24
C MET A 163 -3.54 3.25 -7.45
N LEU A 164 -2.84 2.27 -8.01
CA LEU A 164 -1.88 2.48 -9.12
C LEU A 164 -2.49 2.13 -10.48
N THR A 165 -3.70 2.58 -10.73
CA THR A 165 -4.40 2.32 -12.00
C THR A 165 -5.56 3.29 -12.21
N ARG A 166 -6.01 3.40 -13.46
CA ARG A 166 -7.33 3.96 -13.80
C ARG A 166 -8.41 2.88 -13.73
N LEU A 167 -9.65 3.25 -13.79
CA LEU A 167 -10.77 2.31 -13.80
C LEU A 167 -10.82 1.50 -15.10
N VAL A 168 -10.62 2.17 -16.21
CA VAL A 168 -10.65 1.59 -17.57
C VAL A 168 -9.40 2.04 -18.30
N ASP A 169 -8.71 1.12 -18.97
CA ASP A 169 -7.52 1.44 -19.76
C ASP A 169 -7.88 2.07 -21.13
N ASN A 170 -6.85 2.43 -21.90
CA ASN A 170 -7.01 3.02 -23.22
C ASN A 170 -7.66 2.06 -24.23
N TYR A 171 -7.67 0.76 -23.95
CA TYR A 171 -8.29 -0.28 -24.77
C TYR A 171 -9.71 -0.62 -24.32
N LYS A 172 -10.31 0.19 -23.44
CA LYS A 172 -11.64 0.00 -22.85
C LYS A 172 -11.76 -1.27 -21.99
N VAL A 173 -10.65 -1.80 -21.50
CA VAL A 173 -10.64 -2.94 -20.57
C VAL A 173 -10.74 -2.42 -19.15
N VAL A 174 -11.70 -2.95 -18.38
CA VAL A 174 -11.89 -2.59 -16.97
C VAL A 174 -10.74 -3.16 -16.14
N LYS A 175 -9.96 -2.26 -15.51
CA LYS A 175 -8.81 -2.60 -14.65
C LYS A 175 -9.14 -2.59 -13.18
N CYS A 176 -10.11 -1.79 -12.78
CA CYS A 176 -10.58 -1.69 -11.40
C CYS A 176 -12.06 -1.29 -11.42
N GLY A 177 -12.83 -1.76 -10.47
CA GLY A 177 -14.17 -1.27 -10.25
C GLY A 177 -14.17 0.10 -9.56
N ASP A 178 -15.24 0.83 -9.72
CA ASP A 178 -15.47 2.11 -9.05
C ASP A 178 -15.97 1.85 -7.61
N TYR A 179 -15.04 1.57 -6.71
CA TYR A 179 -15.32 1.22 -5.31
C TYR A 179 -15.25 2.41 -4.35
N PHE A 180 -14.84 3.57 -4.83
CA PHE A 180 -14.77 4.81 -4.04
C PHE A 180 -15.89 5.77 -4.48
N GLN A 181 -15.92 6.97 -3.92
CA GLN A 181 -16.97 7.92 -4.17
C GLN A 181 -16.44 9.22 -4.80
N VAL A 182 -17.25 9.83 -5.65
CA VAL A 182 -17.13 11.22 -6.10
C VAL A 182 -17.81 12.12 -5.08
N GLU A 183 -17.41 13.39 -5.00
CA GLU A 183 -17.97 14.37 -4.05
C GLU A 183 -19.50 14.43 -4.05
N GLY A 184 -20.07 14.75 -2.90
CA GLY A 184 -21.42 15.27 -2.75
C GLY A 184 -22.41 14.38 -2.00
N VAL A 185 -22.43 13.06 -2.22
CA VAL A 185 -23.36 12.16 -1.53
C VAL A 185 -22.64 10.92 -1.04
N PRO A 186 -22.78 10.54 0.25
CA PRO A 186 -22.22 9.31 0.77
C PRO A 186 -22.61 8.09 -0.08
N ARG A 187 -21.65 7.22 -0.36
CA ARG A 187 -21.89 6.00 -1.13
C ARG A 187 -21.92 4.80 -0.20
N GLN A 188 -22.89 3.91 -0.43
CA GLN A 188 -23.08 2.73 0.39
C GLN A 188 -22.75 1.45 -0.39
N PHE A 189 -22.01 0.56 0.27
CA PHE A 189 -21.70 -0.78 -0.21
C PHE A 189 -22.10 -1.79 0.88
N GLY A 190 -23.25 -2.45 0.71
CA GLY A 190 -23.81 -3.27 1.77
C GLY A 190 -24.07 -2.44 3.04
N ASN A 191 -23.41 -2.77 4.13
CA ASN A 191 -23.51 -2.04 5.39
C ASN A 191 -22.40 -1.01 5.61
N ILE A 192 -21.61 -0.70 4.60
CA ILE A 192 -20.48 0.23 4.73
C ILE A 192 -20.81 1.52 3.99
N CYS A 193 -20.70 2.63 4.70
CA CYS A 193 -20.88 3.97 4.18
C CYS A 193 -19.52 4.65 3.99
N ILE A 194 -19.35 5.32 2.86
CA ILE A 194 -18.15 6.08 2.52
C ILE A 194 -18.54 7.51 2.23
N ASP A 195 -17.87 8.42 2.91
CA ASP A 195 -18.04 9.86 2.73
C ASP A 195 -16.72 10.52 2.34
N THR A 196 -16.72 11.24 1.21
CA THR A 196 -15.53 11.94 0.71
C THR A 196 -15.52 13.37 1.28
N LYS A 197 -14.50 13.68 2.07
CA LYS A 197 -14.35 14.99 2.72
C LYS A 197 -13.73 16.04 1.80
N TRP A 198 -12.75 15.63 1.01
CA TRP A 198 -12.13 16.46 -0.01
C TRP A 198 -11.46 15.62 -1.09
N ILE A 199 -11.33 16.22 -2.29
CA ILE A 199 -10.59 15.67 -3.42
C ILE A 199 -9.62 16.74 -3.91
N GLN A 200 -8.39 16.36 -4.24
CA GLN A 200 -7.38 17.24 -4.80
C GLN A 200 -6.54 16.52 -5.84
N ALA A 201 -6.32 17.17 -6.99
CA ALA A 201 -5.32 16.78 -7.97
C ALA A 201 -3.97 17.43 -7.62
N THR A 202 -2.87 16.73 -7.91
CA THR A 202 -1.51 17.25 -7.76
C THR A 202 -0.86 17.51 -9.10
N ASP A 203 0.24 18.28 -9.12
CA ASP A 203 1.01 18.58 -10.34
C ASP A 203 1.64 17.31 -10.97
N THR A 204 1.79 16.25 -10.19
CA THR A 204 2.28 14.93 -10.65
C THR A 204 1.16 14.01 -11.13
N SER A 205 -0.04 14.55 -11.37
CA SER A 205 -1.23 13.80 -11.82
C SER A 205 -1.76 12.78 -10.81
N LEU A 206 -1.50 12.95 -9.52
CA LEU A 206 -2.16 12.17 -8.47
C LEU A 206 -3.53 12.75 -8.17
N LEU A 207 -4.48 11.87 -7.84
CA LEU A 207 -5.76 12.24 -7.27
C LEU A 207 -5.80 11.78 -5.81
N LEU A 208 -5.86 12.74 -4.90
CA LEU A 208 -5.94 12.54 -3.47
C LEU A 208 -7.38 12.66 -3.02
N ARG A 209 -7.85 11.74 -2.19
CA ARG A 209 -9.17 11.80 -1.54
C ARG A 209 -9.03 11.52 -0.06
N SER A 210 -9.63 12.35 0.77
CA SER A 210 -9.82 12.05 2.19
C SER A 210 -11.20 11.44 2.36
N LEU A 211 -11.24 10.21 2.84
CA LEU A 211 -12.46 9.44 3.01
C LEU A 211 -12.71 9.19 4.50
N GLU A 212 -13.97 9.20 4.88
CA GLU A 212 -14.45 8.63 6.13
C GLU A 212 -15.28 7.38 5.82
N VAL A 213 -14.98 6.31 6.52
CA VAL A 213 -15.55 4.98 6.27
C VAL A 213 -16.05 4.39 7.58
N ASN A 214 -17.31 3.97 7.62
CA ASN A 214 -17.92 3.36 8.80
C ASN A 214 -18.98 2.32 8.42
N TYR A 215 -19.33 1.46 9.36
CA TYR A 215 -20.55 0.66 9.23
C TYR A 215 -21.78 1.56 9.46
N SER A 216 -22.79 1.41 8.61
CA SER A 216 -24.00 2.28 8.63
C SER A 216 -24.76 2.25 9.95
N GLU A 217 -24.66 1.15 10.70
CA GLU A 217 -25.38 0.94 11.97
C GLU A 217 -24.44 1.03 13.19
N SER A 218 -23.15 1.41 12.99
CA SER A 218 -22.19 1.51 14.09
C SER A 218 -22.20 2.91 14.69
N GLU A 219 -22.14 2.97 16.02
CA GLU A 219 -21.89 4.19 16.78
C GLU A 219 -20.38 4.52 16.89
N ASP A 220 -19.52 3.61 16.41
CA ASP A 220 -18.07 3.82 16.39
C ASP A 220 -17.70 4.98 15.48
N PRO A 221 -16.68 5.76 15.85
CA PRO A 221 -16.21 6.85 14.98
C PRO A 221 -15.71 6.31 13.65
N PRO A 222 -15.97 7.02 12.53
CA PRO A 222 -15.53 6.59 11.21
C PRO A 222 -14.00 6.48 11.12
N VAL A 223 -13.52 5.50 10.34
CA VAL A 223 -12.11 5.35 10.00
C VAL A 223 -11.75 6.38 8.93
N SER A 224 -10.75 7.22 9.21
CA SER A 224 -10.22 8.17 8.23
C SER A 224 -9.22 7.47 7.33
N VAL A 225 -9.40 7.60 6.00
CA VAL A 225 -8.58 6.94 4.99
C VAL A 225 -8.11 7.95 3.96
N LEU A 226 -6.79 8.00 3.70
CA LEU A 226 -6.23 8.71 2.55
C LEU A 226 -6.21 7.77 1.35
N HIS A 227 -6.98 8.09 0.32
CA HIS A 227 -6.97 7.38 -0.96
C HIS A 227 -6.13 8.17 -1.96
N ILE A 228 -5.03 7.58 -2.41
CA ILE A 228 -4.11 8.16 -3.40
C ILE A 228 -4.22 7.36 -4.68
N GLN A 229 -4.69 7.99 -5.76
CA GLN A 229 -4.78 7.36 -7.07
C GLN A 229 -3.73 7.95 -8.01
N TYR A 230 -2.97 7.08 -8.68
CA TYR A 230 -2.11 7.41 -9.80
C TYR A 230 -2.65 6.75 -11.08
N PRO A 231 -3.48 7.45 -11.87
CA PRO A 231 -4.14 6.88 -13.04
C PRO A 231 -3.22 6.72 -14.25
N GLU A 232 -2.10 7.47 -14.32
CA GLU A 232 -1.25 7.53 -15.50
C GLU A 232 -0.19 6.41 -15.58
N TRP A 233 -0.08 5.55 -14.57
CA TRP A 233 0.82 4.39 -14.64
C TRP A 233 0.33 3.38 -15.68
N PRO A 234 1.08 3.17 -16.79
CA PRO A 234 0.63 2.30 -17.88
C PRO A 234 0.58 0.83 -17.44
N ASP A 235 -0.36 0.07 -18.04
CA ASP A 235 -0.46 -1.36 -17.76
C ASP A 235 0.76 -2.10 -18.33
N HIS A 236 1.32 -3.02 -17.55
CA HIS A 236 2.56 -3.76 -17.83
C HIS A 236 3.83 -2.92 -18.05
N GLY A 237 3.72 -1.60 -18.09
CA GLY A 237 4.81 -0.64 -18.27
C GLY A 237 5.25 0.02 -16.98
N VAL A 238 5.98 1.12 -17.16
CA VAL A 238 6.44 2.01 -16.10
C VAL A 238 6.14 3.46 -16.46
N PRO A 239 6.02 4.37 -15.48
CA PRO A 239 5.91 5.81 -15.73
C PRO A 239 7.13 6.36 -16.49
N VAL A 240 6.96 7.50 -17.15
CA VAL A 240 8.03 8.19 -17.87
C VAL A 240 9.14 8.63 -16.92
N ASP A 241 8.76 9.08 -15.73
CA ASP A 241 9.66 9.50 -14.65
C ASP A 241 9.24 8.91 -13.31
N THR A 242 9.98 9.23 -12.25
CA THR A 242 9.77 8.69 -10.91
C THR A 242 8.97 9.63 -9.99
N LEU A 243 8.60 10.82 -10.45
CA LEU A 243 8.10 11.92 -9.61
C LEU A 243 6.80 11.55 -8.87
N ALA A 244 5.80 11.05 -9.61
CA ALA A 244 4.51 10.68 -9.01
C ALA A 244 4.66 9.57 -7.97
N VAL A 245 5.44 8.54 -8.27
CA VAL A 245 5.67 7.40 -7.36
C VAL A 245 6.40 7.85 -6.09
N ARG A 246 7.37 8.76 -6.24
CA ARG A 246 8.11 9.34 -5.12
C ARG A 246 7.27 10.32 -4.30
N GLU A 247 6.35 11.05 -4.92
CA GLU A 247 5.38 11.86 -4.18
C GLU A 247 4.47 10.97 -3.32
N ILE A 248 3.94 9.86 -3.87
CA ILE A 248 3.16 8.89 -3.08
C ILE A 248 4.00 8.40 -1.90
N LEU A 249 5.25 7.99 -2.14
CA LEU A 249 6.17 7.55 -1.10
C LEU A 249 6.32 8.60 0.02
N LYS A 250 6.64 9.85 -0.33
CA LYS A 250 6.83 10.95 0.63
C LYS A 250 5.59 11.21 1.48
N ARG A 251 4.39 11.14 0.88
CA ARG A 251 3.11 11.29 1.60
C ARG A 251 2.90 10.13 2.59
N VAL A 252 3.13 8.92 2.15
CA VAL A 252 2.88 7.71 2.96
C VAL A 252 3.92 7.52 4.07
N LEU A 253 5.17 7.92 3.86
CA LEU A 253 6.21 7.91 4.91
C LEU A 253 5.88 8.80 6.13
N LYS A 254 4.95 9.76 5.99
CA LYS A 254 4.47 10.59 7.10
C LYS A 254 3.43 9.89 7.96
N VAL A 255 2.84 8.83 7.45
CA VAL A 255 1.83 8.06 8.18
C VAL A 255 2.53 7.09 9.14
N PRO A 256 2.27 7.17 10.45
CA PRO A 256 2.89 6.28 11.41
C PRO A 256 2.60 4.81 11.08
N PRO A 257 3.62 3.93 11.01
CA PRO A 257 3.43 2.51 10.66
C PRO A 257 2.49 1.74 11.60
N ASN A 258 2.38 2.18 12.85
CA ASN A 258 1.52 1.56 13.86
C ASN A 258 0.02 1.88 13.71
N LEU A 259 -0.37 2.78 12.80
CA LEU A 259 -1.79 3.05 12.53
C LEU A 259 -2.48 1.89 11.81
N GLY A 260 -1.74 1.09 11.08
CA GLY A 260 -2.23 -0.06 10.34
C GLY A 260 -1.52 -0.25 8.99
N PRO A 261 -1.82 -1.35 8.29
CA PRO A 261 -1.20 -1.65 7.01
C PRO A 261 -1.68 -0.70 5.90
N ILE A 262 -0.79 -0.44 4.95
CA ILE A 262 -1.08 0.35 3.75
C ILE A 262 -1.64 -0.57 2.67
N VAL A 263 -2.86 -0.30 2.21
CA VAL A 263 -3.42 -1.04 1.06
C VAL A 263 -2.81 -0.52 -0.23
N VAL A 264 -2.26 -1.43 -1.04
CA VAL A 264 -1.71 -1.09 -2.36
C VAL A 264 -2.34 -2.00 -3.40
N HIS A 265 -2.92 -1.41 -4.45
CA HIS A 265 -3.49 -2.18 -5.54
C HIS A 265 -3.28 -1.55 -6.92
N CYS A 266 -3.38 -2.38 -7.93
CA CYS A 266 -3.49 -1.98 -9.33
C CYS A 266 -4.65 -2.76 -9.98
N SER A 267 -4.45 -3.45 -11.08
CA SER A 267 -5.46 -4.39 -11.61
C SER A 267 -5.34 -5.76 -10.95
N ALA A 268 -4.23 -6.47 -11.16
CA ALA A 268 -3.97 -7.78 -10.54
C ALA A 268 -3.41 -7.71 -9.11
N GLY A 269 -2.85 -6.55 -8.72
CA GLY A 269 -2.22 -6.36 -7.43
C GLY A 269 -0.86 -7.05 -7.28
N ILE A 270 -0.08 -7.09 -8.36
CA ILE A 270 1.26 -7.74 -8.39
C ILE A 270 2.35 -6.91 -9.09
N GLY A 271 2.11 -6.37 -10.30
CA GLY A 271 3.13 -5.66 -11.06
C GLY A 271 3.41 -4.28 -10.48
N ARG A 272 2.58 -3.28 -10.81
CA ARG A 272 2.66 -1.90 -10.28
C ARG A 272 2.65 -1.87 -8.75
N THR A 273 1.81 -2.68 -8.14
CA THR A 273 1.72 -2.88 -6.69
C THR A 273 3.05 -3.34 -6.11
N GLY A 274 3.65 -4.40 -6.66
CA GLY A 274 4.94 -4.92 -6.22
C GLY A 274 6.07 -3.92 -6.38
N THR A 275 6.06 -3.16 -7.48
CA THR A 275 7.04 -2.11 -7.76
C THR A 275 7.00 -1.01 -6.70
N TYR A 276 5.80 -0.48 -6.41
CA TYR A 276 5.64 0.54 -5.36
C TYR A 276 6.05 0.00 -3.97
N CYS A 277 5.57 -1.18 -3.59
CA CYS A 277 5.93 -1.79 -2.30
C CYS A 277 7.44 -1.99 -2.16
N ALA A 278 8.14 -2.41 -3.24
CA ALA A 278 9.58 -2.61 -3.22
C ALA A 278 10.35 -1.29 -3.03
N ILE A 279 9.96 -0.24 -3.75
CA ILE A 279 10.54 1.10 -3.60
C ILE A 279 10.33 1.62 -2.18
N HIS A 280 9.09 1.63 -1.71
CA HIS A 280 8.74 2.15 -0.39
C HIS A 280 9.47 1.40 0.73
N ASN A 281 9.41 0.08 0.72
CA ASN A 281 10.04 -0.76 1.74
C ASN A 281 11.55 -0.56 1.77
N THR A 282 12.22 -0.49 0.61
CA THR A 282 13.65 -0.28 0.51
C THR A 282 14.06 1.08 1.09
N ILE A 283 13.40 2.16 0.72
CA ILE A 283 13.70 3.50 1.26
C ILE A 283 13.45 3.56 2.76
N GLN A 284 12.32 3.04 3.23
CA GLN A 284 11.99 3.07 4.66
C GLN A 284 13.01 2.27 5.49
N ARG A 285 13.46 1.10 5.02
CA ARG A 285 14.47 0.28 5.68
C ARG A 285 15.83 0.98 5.73
N ILE A 286 16.25 1.63 4.66
CA ILE A 286 17.48 2.44 4.64
C ILE A 286 17.38 3.56 5.69
N LEU A 287 16.27 4.28 5.77
CA LEU A 287 16.06 5.36 6.73
C LEU A 287 16.12 4.91 8.20
N VAL A 288 15.80 3.66 8.49
CA VAL A 288 15.94 3.08 9.84
C VAL A 288 17.27 2.34 10.06
N GLY A 289 18.19 2.35 9.08
CA GLY A 289 19.52 1.75 9.18
C GLY A 289 19.57 0.25 8.85
N ASP A 290 18.50 -0.34 8.33
CA ASP A 290 18.52 -1.72 7.86
C ASP A 290 19.13 -1.80 6.45
N MET A 291 20.45 -1.92 6.40
CA MET A 291 21.22 -1.97 5.15
C MET A 291 21.07 -3.29 4.39
N SER A 292 20.39 -4.30 4.92
CA SER A 292 20.02 -5.48 4.14
C SER A 292 19.00 -5.15 3.02
N ALA A 293 18.36 -3.97 3.08
CA ALA A 293 17.54 -3.40 2.02
C ALA A 293 18.28 -3.12 0.71
N LEU A 294 19.62 -3.10 0.73
CA LEU A 294 20.44 -2.94 -0.48
C LEU A 294 20.34 -4.14 -1.43
N ASP A 295 19.93 -5.30 -0.94
CA ASP A 295 19.60 -6.47 -1.76
C ASP A 295 18.13 -6.40 -2.21
N LEU A 296 17.89 -5.64 -3.30
CA LEU A 296 16.55 -5.50 -3.88
C LEU A 296 16.02 -6.84 -4.42
N ALA A 297 16.89 -7.72 -4.92
CA ALA A 297 16.48 -9.03 -5.40
C ALA A 297 15.91 -9.89 -4.26
N ASN A 298 16.54 -9.86 -3.10
CA ASN A 298 16.03 -10.55 -1.91
C ASN A 298 14.70 -9.93 -1.43
N THR A 299 14.57 -8.61 -1.43
CA THR A 299 13.31 -7.92 -1.10
C THR A 299 12.16 -8.39 -2.01
N VAL A 300 12.37 -8.40 -3.33
CA VAL A 300 11.36 -8.87 -4.30
C VAL A 300 11.09 -10.37 -4.15
N SER A 301 12.12 -11.18 -3.90
CA SER A 301 11.96 -12.63 -3.65
C SER A 301 11.10 -12.88 -2.40
N THR A 302 11.32 -12.13 -1.33
CA THR A 302 10.53 -12.18 -0.11
C THR A 302 9.07 -11.83 -0.40
N PHE A 303 8.80 -10.77 -1.15
CA PHE A 303 7.44 -10.39 -1.55
C PHE A 303 6.77 -11.47 -2.41
N ARG A 304 7.51 -12.09 -3.35
CA ARG A 304 7.00 -13.19 -4.18
C ARG A 304 6.67 -14.45 -3.37
N SER A 305 7.32 -14.66 -2.23
CA SER A 305 6.95 -15.73 -1.30
C SER A 305 5.65 -15.46 -0.51
N GLN A 306 5.18 -14.21 -0.54
CA GLN A 306 3.97 -13.74 0.16
C GLN A 306 2.81 -13.46 -0.79
N ARG A 307 3.10 -13.00 -2.02
CA ARG A 307 2.12 -12.85 -3.08
C ARG A 307 2.77 -13.15 -4.43
N ILE A 308 2.12 -13.99 -5.19
CA ILE A 308 2.60 -14.45 -6.49
C ILE A 308 2.94 -13.27 -7.42
N GLY A 309 4.09 -13.33 -8.08
CA GLY A 309 4.42 -12.44 -9.19
C GLY A 309 4.67 -10.97 -8.87
N MET A 310 4.93 -10.61 -7.61
CA MET A 310 5.28 -9.23 -7.23
C MET A 310 6.47 -8.73 -8.06
N VAL A 311 6.38 -7.50 -8.63
CA VAL A 311 7.28 -6.92 -9.65
C VAL A 311 7.29 -7.80 -10.90
N GLN A 312 6.38 -7.53 -11.82
CA GLN A 312 6.00 -8.46 -12.87
C GLN A 312 6.95 -8.45 -14.08
N THR A 313 7.48 -7.26 -14.45
CA THR A 313 8.30 -7.07 -15.65
C THR A 313 9.71 -6.58 -15.33
N MET A 314 10.63 -6.78 -16.29
CA MET A 314 11.99 -6.25 -16.21
C MET A 314 11.99 -4.72 -16.06
N ASP A 315 11.16 -4.03 -16.83
CA ASP A 315 11.08 -2.57 -16.78
C ASP A 315 10.64 -2.08 -15.41
N GLN A 316 9.69 -2.77 -14.76
CA GLN A 316 9.28 -2.49 -13.39
C GLN A 316 10.41 -2.72 -12.39
N TYR A 317 11.22 -3.76 -12.58
CA TYR A 317 12.36 -4.03 -11.73
C TYR A 317 13.46 -2.97 -11.88
N ILE A 318 13.79 -2.56 -13.11
CA ILE A 318 14.70 -1.45 -13.38
C ILE A 318 14.15 -0.14 -12.81
N PHE A 319 12.84 0.09 -12.93
CA PHE A 319 12.18 1.28 -12.39
C PHE A 319 12.31 1.37 -10.87
N CYS A 320 12.31 0.24 -10.15
CA CYS A 320 12.59 0.24 -8.71
C CYS A 320 13.97 0.86 -8.44
N TYR A 321 15.02 0.45 -9.15
CA TYR A 321 16.37 1.01 -9.00
C TYR A 321 16.39 2.52 -9.27
N LYS A 322 15.76 2.95 -10.37
CA LYS A 322 15.70 4.37 -10.75
C LYS A 322 15.02 5.22 -9.68
N ALA A 323 13.83 4.79 -9.23
CA ALA A 323 13.07 5.53 -8.22
C ALA A 323 13.79 5.59 -6.86
N ILE A 324 14.46 4.52 -6.46
CA ILE A 324 15.29 4.47 -5.24
C ILE A 324 16.46 5.45 -5.35
N VAL A 325 17.21 5.43 -6.46
CA VAL A 325 18.34 6.34 -6.68
C VAL A 325 17.89 7.79 -6.69
N ASP A 326 16.79 8.11 -7.38
CA ASP A 326 16.28 9.47 -7.45
C ASP A 326 15.83 9.97 -6.08
N GLU A 327 15.15 9.14 -5.29
CA GLU A 327 14.74 9.53 -3.93
C GLU A 327 15.93 9.71 -2.99
N LEU A 328 16.90 8.80 -3.01
CA LEU A 328 18.11 8.90 -2.19
C LEU A 328 18.94 10.14 -2.57
N ARG A 329 19.01 10.46 -3.87
CA ARG A 329 19.73 11.67 -4.35
C ARG A 329 19.09 12.93 -3.81
N ASP A 330 17.77 13.05 -3.84
CA ASP A 330 17.05 14.19 -3.27
C ASP A 330 17.31 14.30 -1.77
N LEU A 331 17.13 13.21 -1.02
CA LEU A 331 17.34 13.18 0.43
C LEU A 331 18.78 13.63 0.81
N VAL A 332 19.80 13.13 0.11
CA VAL A 332 21.20 13.49 0.36
C VAL A 332 21.49 14.93 -0.02
N SER A 333 20.97 15.43 -1.15
CA SER A 333 21.21 16.80 -1.60
C SER A 333 20.51 17.83 -0.71
N GLU A 334 19.29 17.55 -0.27
CA GLU A 334 18.53 18.41 0.65
C GLU A 334 19.25 18.56 2.00
N PHE A 335 19.73 17.47 2.60
CA PHE A 335 20.50 17.52 3.83
C PHE A 335 21.78 18.35 3.69
N SER A 336 22.53 18.16 2.59
CA SER A 336 23.78 18.90 2.34
C SER A 336 23.53 20.40 2.18
N SER A 337 22.44 20.82 1.53
CA SER A 337 22.06 22.22 1.39
C SER A 337 21.63 22.88 2.70
N GLU A 338 20.89 22.16 3.56
CA GLU A 338 20.49 22.65 4.89
C GLU A 338 21.69 22.82 5.83
N TYR A 339 22.69 21.95 5.72
CA TYR A 339 23.90 22.03 6.54
C TYR A 339 24.79 23.18 6.10
N SER A 340 24.92 23.43 4.78
CA SER A 340 25.69 24.55 4.24
C SER A 340 25.07 25.92 4.52
N SER A 341 23.77 26.00 4.74
CA SER A 341 23.08 27.25 5.08
C SER A 341 23.13 27.61 6.57
N LYS A 342 23.58 26.67 7.43
CA LYS A 342 23.69 26.85 8.89
C LYS A 342 25.14 27.11 9.35
N CYS A 343 26.12 26.95 8.46
CA CYS A 343 27.53 27.29 8.65
C CYS A 343 27.83 28.64 7.99
#